data_360e862b8dda399cae5b63789d628f8c
#
_entry.id   360e862b8dda399cae5b63789d628f8c
#
_cell.length_a   1.000
_cell.length_b   1.000
_cell.length_c   1.000
_cell.angle_alpha   90.00
_cell.angle_beta   90.00
_cell.angle_gamma   90.00
#
_symmetry.space_group_name_H-M   'P 1'
#
loop_
_entity.id
_entity.type
_entity.pdbx_description
1 polymer ?
#
loop_
_entity_poly.entity_id
_entity_poly.type
_entity_poly.pdbx_seq_one_letter_code
_entity_poly.pdbx_strand_id
1 'polypeptide(L)'
;MNKYKYLYLVWLIPTYFLLQFGYQGMNYRGIQATYENGSSHIASVIDFDVKQIAAQTNGYVVVRFTDQQGETIQQQLSLPVQFAQVIMDSELIPLRYDPSSFRPIVLIPVYELQKDVLLVNIAVSLIGLVATVILSFYVSRFANRKIRDGDERVEYERVDSDEVIISEQ
;
A
#
# COMPACT_ATOMS: atom_id res chain seq x y z
N MET A 1 -28.15 -3.63 -21.05
CA MET A 1 -27.12 -2.80 -20.36
C MET A 1 -25.80 -3.04 -21.07
N ASN A 2 -25.12 -1.99 -21.57
CA ASN A 2 -23.93 -2.18 -22.40
C ASN A 2 -22.76 -2.70 -21.54
N LYS A 3 -22.23 -3.90 -21.87
CA LYS A 3 -21.14 -4.58 -21.13
C LYS A 3 -19.87 -3.75 -20.99
N TYR A 4 -19.60 -2.83 -21.91
CA TYR A 4 -18.41 -1.98 -21.89
C TYR A 4 -18.43 -0.89 -20.80
N LYS A 5 -19.60 -0.61 -20.19
CA LYS A 5 -19.68 0.30 -19.05
C LYS A 5 -18.92 -0.20 -17.82
N TYR A 6 -18.77 -1.52 -17.65
CA TYR A 6 -17.98 -2.08 -16.54
C TYR A 6 -16.47 -1.79 -16.65
N LEU A 7 -15.98 -1.47 -17.85
CA LEU A 7 -14.57 -1.10 -18.04
C LEU A 7 -14.17 0.19 -17.28
N TYR A 8 -15.14 1.04 -16.93
CA TYR A 8 -14.86 2.22 -16.09
C TYR A 8 -14.49 1.87 -14.65
N LEU A 9 -14.76 0.65 -14.19
CA LEU A 9 -14.28 0.17 -12.89
C LEU A 9 -12.75 0.14 -12.79
N VAL A 10 -12.04 0.18 -13.92
CA VAL A 10 -10.57 0.30 -13.96
C VAL A 10 -10.07 1.52 -13.18
N TRP A 11 -10.87 2.59 -13.05
CA TRP A 11 -10.52 3.79 -12.28
C TRP A 11 -10.42 3.55 -10.77
N LEU A 12 -10.92 2.44 -10.25
CA LEU A 12 -10.73 2.06 -8.85
C LEU A 12 -9.24 1.77 -8.54
N ILE A 13 -8.47 1.32 -9.55
CA ILE A 13 -7.04 1.00 -9.38
C ILE A 13 -6.22 2.26 -9.12
N PRO A 14 -6.23 3.31 -9.97
CA PRO A 14 -5.50 4.54 -9.66
C PRO A 14 -6.03 5.24 -8.41
N THR A 15 -7.33 5.13 -8.07
CA THR A 15 -7.87 5.66 -6.82
C THR A 15 -7.23 4.97 -5.62
N TYR A 16 -7.05 3.65 -5.64
CA TYR A 16 -6.33 2.92 -4.59
C TYR A 16 -4.87 3.42 -4.44
N PHE A 17 -4.13 3.57 -5.54
CA PHE A 17 -2.76 4.08 -5.50
C PHE A 17 -2.68 5.52 -4.99
N LEU A 18 -3.66 6.36 -5.31
CA LEU A 18 -3.75 7.74 -4.81
C LEU A 18 -3.92 7.76 -3.28
N LEU A 19 -4.83 6.92 -2.75
CA LEU A 19 -5.04 6.79 -1.31
C LEU A 19 -3.79 6.24 -0.62
N GLN A 20 -3.15 5.24 -1.22
CA GLN A 20 -1.91 4.67 -0.71
C GLN A 20 -0.77 5.69 -0.67
N PHE A 21 -0.60 6.48 -1.73
CA PHE A 21 0.37 7.56 -1.80
C PHE A 21 0.13 8.60 -0.69
N GLY A 22 -1.13 9.06 -0.53
CA GLY A 22 -1.51 9.99 0.53
C GLY A 22 -1.22 9.43 1.93
N TYR A 23 -1.60 8.18 2.18
CA TYR A 23 -1.35 7.50 3.46
C TYR A 23 0.16 7.38 3.78
N GLN A 24 0.98 7.00 2.80
CA GLN A 24 2.43 6.92 2.99
C GLN A 24 3.06 8.30 3.24
N GLY A 25 2.57 9.35 2.55
CA GLY A 25 3.00 10.73 2.78
C GLY A 25 2.67 11.22 4.21
N MET A 26 1.49 10.87 4.73
CA MET A 26 1.10 11.19 6.12
C MET A 26 1.99 10.43 7.12
N ASN A 27 2.27 9.16 6.88
CA ASN A 27 3.19 8.37 7.70
C ASN A 27 4.59 9.00 7.73
N TYR A 28 5.13 9.36 6.57
CA TYR A 28 6.45 9.98 6.46
C TYR A 28 6.53 11.29 7.25
N ARG A 29 5.56 12.18 7.06
CA ARG A 29 5.48 13.44 7.84
C ARG A 29 5.30 13.18 9.32
N GLY A 30 4.49 12.18 9.68
CA GLY A 30 4.26 11.82 11.07
C GLY A 30 5.54 11.35 11.78
N ILE A 31 6.31 10.43 11.18
CA ILE A 31 7.56 9.97 11.81
C ILE A 31 8.59 11.08 11.89
N GLN A 32 8.69 11.95 10.89
CA GLN A 32 9.60 13.08 10.89
C GLN A 32 9.22 14.09 11.98
N ALA A 33 7.96 14.48 12.06
CA ALA A 33 7.47 15.41 13.07
C ALA A 33 7.73 14.90 14.50
N THR A 34 7.43 13.61 14.74
CA THR A 34 7.69 12.99 16.05
C THR A 34 9.17 12.89 16.35
N TYR A 35 10.01 12.59 15.38
CA TYR A 35 11.45 12.53 15.57
C TYR A 35 12.05 13.91 15.92
N GLU A 36 11.61 14.97 15.24
CA GLU A 36 12.12 16.33 15.41
C GLU A 36 11.57 17.02 16.67
N ASN A 37 10.26 16.90 16.91
CA ASN A 37 9.56 17.68 17.93
C ASN A 37 9.17 16.87 19.17
N GLY A 38 9.17 15.52 19.08
CA GLY A 38 8.76 14.66 20.19
C GLY A 38 9.71 14.71 21.39
N SER A 39 9.18 14.39 22.55
CA SER A 39 9.97 14.22 23.78
C SER A 39 10.77 12.92 23.75
N SER A 40 11.97 12.94 24.33
CA SER A 40 12.83 11.75 24.42
C SER A 40 12.48 10.92 25.63
N HIS A 41 12.28 9.63 25.44
CA HIS A 41 12.04 8.67 26.51
C HIS A 41 12.88 7.41 26.28
N ILE A 42 13.07 6.66 27.36
CA ILE A 42 13.66 5.32 27.31
C ILE A 42 12.55 4.33 27.63
N ALA A 43 12.27 3.45 26.69
CA ALA A 43 11.25 2.42 26.84
C ALA A 43 11.90 1.07 27.17
N SER A 44 11.23 0.29 28.02
CA SER A 44 11.54 -1.13 28.23
C SER A 44 10.77 -1.97 27.21
N VAL A 45 11.43 -2.97 26.66
CA VAL A 45 10.80 -3.99 25.83
C VAL A 45 10.10 -4.99 26.76
N ILE A 46 8.79 -5.12 26.62
CA ILE A 46 7.97 -6.01 27.43
C ILE A 46 7.75 -7.35 26.73
N ASP A 47 7.53 -7.29 25.42
CA ASP A 47 7.28 -8.45 24.60
C ASP A 47 7.80 -8.20 23.19
N PHE A 48 8.31 -9.24 22.57
CA PHE A 48 8.90 -9.19 21.26
C PHE A 48 8.61 -10.53 20.56
N ASP A 49 7.89 -10.47 19.45
CA ASP A 49 7.64 -11.67 18.64
C ASP A 49 7.93 -11.36 17.16
N VAL A 50 8.77 -12.19 16.56
CA VAL A 50 9.09 -12.14 15.14
C VAL A 50 8.80 -13.50 14.54
N LYS A 51 7.69 -13.60 13.83
CA LYS A 51 7.33 -14.83 13.11
C LYS A 51 7.77 -14.73 11.67
N GLN A 52 8.68 -15.60 11.28
CA GLN A 52 9.06 -15.77 9.90
C GLN A 52 8.08 -16.77 9.26
N ILE A 53 7.06 -16.23 8.56
CA ILE A 53 6.11 -17.04 7.80
C ILE A 53 6.39 -16.78 6.30
N ALA A 54 7.09 -17.72 5.67
CA ALA A 54 7.47 -17.67 4.25
C ALA A 54 8.26 -16.40 3.87
N ALA A 55 7.88 -15.69 2.82
CA ALA A 55 8.57 -14.49 2.33
C ALA A 55 8.16 -13.19 3.05
N GLN A 56 7.21 -13.25 3.97
CA GLN A 56 6.75 -12.09 4.75
C GLN A 56 6.98 -12.34 6.22
N THR A 57 7.81 -11.51 6.81
CA THR A 57 8.04 -11.55 8.25
C THR A 57 7.30 -10.37 8.87
N ASN A 58 6.29 -10.68 9.66
CA ASN A 58 5.57 -9.74 10.49
C ASN A 58 5.97 -9.98 11.93
N GLY A 59 6.60 -8.98 12.54
CA GLY A 59 6.90 -8.97 13.95
C GLY A 59 6.21 -7.80 14.65
N TYR A 60 6.20 -7.85 15.96
CA TYR A 60 5.81 -6.72 16.79
C TYR A 60 6.77 -6.60 17.97
N VAL A 61 6.84 -5.39 18.50
CA VAL A 61 7.48 -5.09 19.78
C VAL A 61 6.48 -4.36 20.67
N VAL A 62 6.36 -4.76 21.92
CA VAL A 62 5.58 -4.05 22.92
C VAL A 62 6.54 -3.24 23.77
N VAL A 63 6.44 -1.93 23.69
CA VAL A 63 7.26 -0.99 24.44
C VAL A 63 6.44 -0.39 25.59
N ARG A 64 7.10 -0.17 26.73
CA ARG A 64 6.54 0.54 27.90
C ARG A 64 7.47 1.66 28.29
N PHE A 65 6.93 2.86 28.46
CA PHE A 65 7.66 4.04 28.95
C PHE A 65 6.72 4.93 29.75
N THR A 66 7.30 5.87 30.49
CA THR A 66 6.54 6.89 31.22
C THR A 66 6.69 8.21 30.49
N ASP A 67 5.56 8.87 30.23
CA ASP A 67 5.55 10.17 29.57
C ASP A 67 5.94 11.31 30.53
N GLN A 68 5.92 12.55 30.03
CA GLN A 68 6.25 13.74 30.84
C GLN A 68 5.20 14.07 31.93
N GLN A 69 3.98 13.53 31.78
CA GLN A 69 2.89 13.70 32.75
C GLN A 69 2.90 12.62 33.84
N GLY A 70 3.80 11.65 33.74
CA GLY A 70 3.91 10.53 34.68
C GLY A 70 2.97 9.36 34.32
N GLU A 71 2.30 9.39 33.16
CA GLU A 71 1.50 8.28 32.69
C GLU A 71 2.37 7.16 32.09
N THR A 72 2.06 5.93 32.46
CA THR A 72 2.74 4.76 31.87
C THR A 72 2.03 4.36 30.58
N ILE A 73 2.72 4.53 29.47
CA ILE A 73 2.22 4.16 28.13
C ILE A 73 2.79 2.81 27.76
N GLN A 74 1.91 1.89 27.36
CA GLN A 74 2.29 0.61 26.79
C GLN A 74 1.67 0.50 25.41
N GLN A 75 2.50 0.31 24.36
CA GLN A 75 2.04 0.23 22.99
C GLN A 75 2.76 -0.85 22.20
N GLN A 76 1.96 -1.58 21.42
CA GLN A 76 2.47 -2.54 20.45
C GLN A 76 2.75 -1.82 19.13
N LEU A 77 4.00 -1.97 18.65
CA LEU A 77 4.45 -1.42 17.38
C LEU A 77 4.72 -2.56 16.40
N SER A 78 4.24 -2.41 15.18
CA SER A 78 4.58 -3.35 14.10
C SER A 78 6.06 -3.21 13.75
N LEU A 79 6.75 -4.33 13.68
CA LEU A 79 8.19 -4.38 13.48
C LEU A 79 8.53 -5.27 12.28
N PRO A 80 8.84 -4.69 11.10
CA PRO A 80 9.43 -5.43 10.01
C PRO A 80 10.74 -6.10 10.45
N VAL A 81 11.06 -7.26 9.86
CA VAL A 81 12.25 -8.07 10.24
C VAL A 81 13.55 -7.28 10.21
N GLN A 82 13.68 -6.37 9.25
CA GLN A 82 14.86 -5.52 9.12
C GLN A 82 15.12 -4.69 10.38
N PHE A 83 14.06 -4.33 11.11
CA PHE A 83 14.14 -3.58 12.38
C PHE A 83 14.34 -4.51 13.57
N ALA A 84 13.87 -5.74 13.47
CA ALA A 84 13.98 -6.73 14.53
C ALA A 84 15.44 -6.98 14.93
N GLN A 85 16.33 -7.12 13.95
CA GLN A 85 17.76 -7.35 14.20
C GLN A 85 18.44 -6.22 14.96
N VAL A 86 17.96 -4.98 14.81
CA VAL A 86 18.52 -3.81 15.50
C VAL A 86 18.04 -3.74 16.97
N ILE A 87 16.88 -4.35 17.26
CA ILE A 87 16.20 -4.22 18.56
C ILE A 87 16.34 -5.49 19.41
N MET A 88 16.62 -6.64 18.80
CA MET A 88 16.53 -7.98 19.39
C MET A 88 17.39 -8.16 20.66
N ASP A 89 18.51 -7.43 20.76
CA ASP A 89 19.45 -7.53 21.90
C ASP A 89 19.29 -6.36 22.89
N SER A 90 18.25 -5.52 22.72
CA SER A 90 18.08 -4.31 23.52
C SER A 90 16.94 -4.47 24.53
N GLU A 91 17.23 -4.51 25.81
CA GLU A 91 16.21 -4.44 26.87
C GLU A 91 15.59 -3.04 26.98
N LEU A 92 16.36 -2.00 26.65
CA LEU A 92 15.98 -0.59 26.71
C LEU A 92 16.17 0.06 25.33
N ILE A 93 15.13 0.72 24.85
CA ILE A 93 15.13 1.37 23.53
C ILE A 93 14.83 2.86 23.69
N PRO A 94 15.71 3.75 23.21
CA PRO A 94 15.40 5.17 23.14
C PRO A 94 14.35 5.43 22.06
N LEU A 95 13.35 6.24 22.42
CA LEU A 95 12.27 6.64 21.51
C LEU A 95 11.96 8.14 21.60
N ARG A 96 11.26 8.63 20.59
CA ARG A 96 10.60 9.93 20.58
C ARG A 96 9.09 9.73 20.69
N TYR A 97 8.43 10.58 21.47
CA TYR A 97 7.00 10.56 21.67
C TYR A 97 6.38 11.93 21.45
N ASP A 98 5.39 12.00 20.56
CA ASP A 98 4.55 13.17 20.33
C ASP A 98 3.09 12.71 20.15
N PRO A 99 2.22 12.89 21.17
CA PRO A 99 0.83 12.43 21.11
C PRO A 99 -0.01 13.16 20.05
N SER A 100 0.44 14.30 19.55
CA SER A 100 -0.26 15.09 18.53
C SER A 100 0.05 14.65 17.10
N SER A 101 1.09 13.84 16.93
CA SER A 101 1.54 13.39 15.61
C SER A 101 0.73 12.21 15.08
N PHE A 102 0.63 12.10 13.76
CA PHE A 102 0.04 10.93 13.09
C PHE A 102 0.74 9.60 13.42
N ARG A 103 2.02 9.69 13.78
CA ARG A 103 2.84 8.57 14.28
C ARG A 103 3.44 8.96 15.63
N PRO A 104 2.72 8.73 16.73
CA PRO A 104 3.09 9.30 18.03
C PRO A 104 4.38 8.72 18.61
N ILE A 105 4.79 7.52 18.22
CA ILE A 105 6.00 6.88 18.74
C ILE A 105 6.95 6.56 17.59
N VAL A 106 8.21 6.96 17.74
CA VAL A 106 9.30 6.65 16.81
C VAL A 106 10.49 6.12 17.61
N LEU A 107 10.91 4.89 17.29
CA LEU A 107 12.09 4.26 17.85
C LEU A 107 13.35 4.83 17.19
N ILE A 108 14.22 5.47 17.96
CA ILE A 108 15.41 6.15 17.43
C ILE A 108 16.32 5.21 16.64
N PRO A 109 16.62 3.96 17.09
CA PRO A 109 17.54 3.08 16.39
C PRO A 109 17.10 2.68 14.98
N VAL A 110 15.78 2.73 14.70
CA VAL A 110 15.22 2.29 13.42
C VAL A 110 14.64 3.45 12.57
N TYR A 111 14.79 4.70 13.05
CA TYR A 111 14.20 5.86 12.38
C TYR A 111 14.66 6.02 10.94
N GLU A 112 15.97 6.01 10.68
CA GLU A 112 16.50 6.19 9.32
C GLU A 112 16.03 5.06 8.39
N LEU A 113 16.07 3.81 8.85
CA LEU A 113 15.61 2.67 8.07
C LEU A 113 14.10 2.75 7.78
N GLN A 114 13.30 3.18 8.78
CA GLN A 114 11.85 3.38 8.61
C GLN A 114 11.55 4.50 7.61
N LYS A 115 12.30 5.58 7.65
CA LYS A 115 12.20 6.70 6.72
C LYS A 115 12.50 6.25 5.29
N ASP A 116 13.57 5.49 5.08
CA ASP A 116 13.96 4.99 3.76
C ASP A 116 12.91 4.04 3.17
N VAL A 117 12.37 3.13 3.98
CA VAL A 117 11.28 2.24 3.56
C VAL A 117 10.04 3.03 3.14
N LEU A 118 9.69 4.09 3.89
CA LEU A 118 8.55 4.95 3.54
C LEU A 118 8.80 5.73 2.24
N LEU A 119 10.01 6.22 2.00
CA LEU A 119 10.38 6.89 0.75
C LEU A 119 10.25 5.94 -0.45
N VAL A 120 10.73 4.71 -0.32
CA VAL A 120 10.57 3.69 -1.36
C VAL A 120 9.09 3.40 -1.62
N ASN A 121 8.27 3.25 -0.57
CA ASN A 121 6.83 3.01 -0.70
C ASN A 121 6.11 4.17 -1.37
N ILE A 122 6.48 5.42 -1.07
CA ILE A 122 5.97 6.62 -1.72
C ILE A 122 6.32 6.61 -3.21
N ALA A 123 7.57 6.31 -3.57
CA ALA A 123 8.02 6.24 -4.95
C ALA A 123 7.28 5.15 -5.73
N VAL A 124 7.16 3.95 -5.18
CA VAL A 124 6.41 2.82 -5.80
C VAL A 124 4.93 3.19 -5.97
N SER A 125 4.31 3.81 -4.97
CA SER A 125 2.91 4.23 -5.04
C SER A 125 2.69 5.30 -6.13
N LEU A 126 3.64 6.23 -6.27
CA LEU A 126 3.59 7.27 -7.32
C LEU A 126 3.73 6.66 -8.72
N ILE A 127 4.70 5.76 -8.91
CA ILE A 127 4.88 5.05 -10.19
C ILE A 127 3.63 4.24 -10.54
N GLY A 128 3.08 3.50 -9.57
CA GLY A 128 1.85 2.75 -9.74
C GLY A 128 0.66 3.62 -10.10
N LEU A 129 0.54 4.80 -9.46
CA LEU A 129 -0.50 5.79 -9.77
C LEU A 129 -0.39 6.27 -11.23
N VAL A 130 0.78 6.72 -11.65
CA VAL A 130 0.99 7.22 -13.02
C VAL A 130 0.69 6.13 -14.05
N ALA A 131 1.24 4.94 -13.87
CA ALA A 131 1.03 3.82 -14.80
C ALA A 131 -0.45 3.42 -14.91
N THR A 132 -1.16 3.36 -13.77
CA THR A 132 -2.58 2.96 -13.75
C THR A 132 -3.50 4.06 -14.27
N VAL A 133 -3.18 5.34 -14.10
CA VAL A 133 -3.92 6.45 -14.74
C VAL A 133 -3.80 6.36 -16.26
N ILE A 134 -2.59 6.16 -16.79
CA ILE A 134 -2.35 6.00 -18.23
C ILE A 134 -3.17 4.81 -18.76
N LEU A 135 -3.09 3.65 -18.09
CA LEU A 135 -3.84 2.45 -18.47
C LEU A 135 -5.36 2.72 -18.47
N SER A 136 -5.87 3.34 -17.41
CA SER A 136 -7.29 3.65 -17.26
C SER A 136 -7.78 4.60 -18.36
N PHE A 137 -6.94 5.53 -18.78
CA PHE A 137 -7.25 6.42 -19.92
C PHE A 137 -7.40 5.63 -21.22
N TYR A 138 -6.48 4.71 -21.53
CA TYR A 138 -6.57 3.87 -22.74
C TYR A 138 -7.78 2.95 -22.71
N VAL A 139 -8.05 2.31 -21.57
CA VAL A 139 -9.23 1.44 -21.39
C VAL A 139 -10.53 2.25 -21.57
N SER A 140 -10.61 3.45 -20.98
CA SER A 140 -11.77 4.33 -21.14
C SER A 140 -11.97 4.78 -22.59
N ARG A 141 -10.87 5.08 -23.29
CA ARG A 141 -10.92 5.43 -24.72
C ARG A 141 -11.43 4.26 -25.57
N PHE A 142 -10.97 3.03 -25.27
CA PHE A 142 -11.47 1.83 -25.93
C PHE A 142 -12.96 1.59 -25.64
N ALA A 143 -13.36 1.68 -24.35
CA ALA A 143 -14.76 1.54 -23.95
C ALA A 143 -15.67 2.55 -24.66
N ASN A 144 -15.26 3.82 -24.74
CA ASN A 144 -16.01 4.86 -25.44
C ASN A 144 -16.22 4.55 -26.91
N ARG A 145 -15.19 4.03 -27.60
CA ARG A 145 -15.32 3.62 -29.02
C ARG A 145 -16.36 2.52 -29.15
N LYS A 146 -16.24 1.46 -28.35
CA LYS A 146 -17.17 0.30 -28.41
C LYS A 146 -18.61 0.65 -27.98
N ILE A 147 -18.79 1.62 -27.11
CA ILE A 147 -20.12 2.11 -26.74
C ILE A 147 -20.74 2.91 -27.89
N ARG A 148 -19.93 3.71 -28.61
CA ARG A 148 -20.40 4.56 -29.71
C ARG A 148 -20.64 3.79 -31.01
N ASP A 149 -19.68 2.91 -31.38
CA ASP A 149 -19.67 2.26 -32.69
C ASP A 149 -20.47 0.93 -32.67
N GLY A 150 -20.92 0.48 -31.50
CA GLY A 150 -21.61 -0.78 -31.29
C GLY A 150 -20.68 -1.99 -31.27
N ASP A 151 -21.24 -3.13 -30.92
CA ASP A 151 -20.56 -4.44 -31.06
C ASP A 151 -20.85 -4.90 -32.49
N GLU A 152 -19.89 -4.85 -33.40
CA GLU A 152 -20.01 -5.53 -34.69
C GLU A 152 -20.14 -7.02 -34.35
N ARG A 153 -21.37 -7.51 -34.34
CA ARG A 153 -21.61 -8.95 -34.32
C ARG A 153 -21.13 -9.45 -35.68
N VAL A 154 -20.09 -10.24 -35.68
CA VAL A 154 -19.77 -11.09 -36.81
C VAL A 154 -20.93 -12.06 -36.92
N GLU A 155 -21.87 -11.75 -37.81
CA GLU A 155 -22.97 -12.65 -38.18
C GLU A 155 -22.32 -13.76 -39.01
N TYR A 156 -22.10 -14.89 -38.39
CA TYR A 156 -21.67 -16.10 -39.10
C TYR A 156 -22.89 -16.58 -39.85
N GLU A 157 -22.94 -16.28 -41.16
CA GLU A 157 -23.88 -16.89 -42.05
C GLU A 157 -23.55 -18.39 -42.12
N ARG A 158 -24.47 -19.21 -41.61
CA ARG A 158 -24.34 -20.67 -41.70
C ARG A 158 -24.57 -21.05 -43.14
N VAL A 159 -23.49 -21.32 -43.87
CA VAL A 159 -23.59 -21.94 -45.19
C VAL A 159 -24.05 -23.39 -44.96
N ASP A 160 -25.30 -23.66 -45.27
CA ASP A 160 -25.81 -25.04 -45.23
C ASP A 160 -25.01 -25.90 -46.22
N SER A 161 -24.43 -26.98 -45.73
CA SER A 161 -23.57 -27.87 -46.48
C SER A 161 -24.27 -28.52 -47.71
N ASP A 162 -25.59 -28.38 -47.84
CA ASP A 162 -26.38 -28.91 -48.92
C ASP A 162 -26.29 -28.07 -50.20
N GLU A 163 -25.93 -26.80 -50.16
CA GLU A 163 -25.73 -25.95 -51.35
C GLU A 163 -24.39 -26.18 -52.06
N VAL A 164 -23.40 -26.77 -51.39
CA VAL A 164 -22.08 -27.02 -51.99
C VAL A 164 -22.08 -28.23 -52.95
N ILE A 165 -23.04 -29.14 -52.82
CA ILE A 165 -23.09 -30.38 -53.61
C ILE A 165 -23.72 -30.16 -55.01
N ILE A 166 -24.46 -29.07 -55.23
CA ILE A 166 -25.17 -28.81 -56.50
C ILE A 166 -24.28 -28.08 -57.52
N SER A 167 -23.14 -27.53 -57.15
CA SER A 167 -22.26 -26.76 -58.05
C SER A 167 -21.18 -27.61 -58.74
N GLU A 168 -21.10 -28.91 -58.49
CA GLU A 168 -20.14 -29.86 -59.12
C GLU A 168 -20.77 -30.88 -60.10
N GLN A 169 -21.98 -30.65 -60.65
CA GLN A 169 -22.54 -31.51 -61.73
C GLN A 169 -22.57 -30.75 -63.04
#